data_dbadd5d05286eb35d9083872283b8304
#
_entry.id   dbadd5d05286eb35d9083872283b8304
#
_cell.length_a   1.000
_cell.length_b   1.000
_cell.length_c   1.000
_cell.angle_alpha   90.00
_cell.angle_beta   90.00
_cell.angle_gamma   90.00
#
_symmetry.space_group_name_H-M   'P 1'
#
loop_
_entity.id
_entity.type
_entity.pdbx_description
1 polymer ?
#
loop_
_entity_poly.entity_id
_entity_poly.type
_entity_poly.pdbx_seq_one_letter_code
_entity_poly.pdbx_strand_id
1 'polypeptide(L)'
;MHQYSIEGVGEDFYPKAFDRELPDEIVQVNDAEAFEMTRRLAAEEGLLVGGSYGMAVMAALKYAREHDLDENQLVVALLPDSGRSYMEKIFNDDWMRANGFADVVERTSKPSLAERYL
;
A
#
# COMPACT_ATOMS: atom_id res chain seq x y z
N MET A 1 -2.52 20.72 -10.17
CA MET A 1 -2.03 19.32 -10.23
C MET A 1 -1.46 18.92 -8.89
N HIS A 2 -1.87 17.80 -8.38
CA HIS A 2 -1.35 17.26 -7.11
C HIS A 2 0.00 16.60 -7.31
N GLN A 3 0.83 16.64 -6.26
CA GLN A 3 2.09 15.90 -6.27
C GLN A 3 1.88 14.57 -5.53
N TYR A 4 2.21 13.48 -6.19
CA TYR A 4 2.03 12.14 -5.65
C TYR A 4 3.38 11.46 -5.44
N SER A 5 3.51 10.71 -4.35
CA SER A 5 4.73 9.98 -4.01
C SER A 5 4.76 8.55 -4.55
N ILE A 6 3.64 8.04 -5.04
CA ILE A 6 3.54 6.70 -5.62
C ILE A 6 3.63 6.82 -7.15
N GLU A 7 4.61 6.16 -7.74
CA GLU A 7 4.82 6.18 -9.18
C GLU A 7 3.64 5.54 -9.91
N GLY A 8 3.16 6.21 -10.97
CA GLY A 8 2.07 5.73 -11.80
C GLY A 8 0.68 5.85 -11.20
N VAL A 9 0.55 6.54 -10.06
CA VAL A 9 -0.71 6.69 -9.34
C VAL A 9 -1.01 8.18 -9.16
N GLY A 10 -2.27 8.52 -8.95
CA GLY A 10 -2.68 9.86 -8.56
C GLY A 10 -2.82 10.84 -9.71
N GLU A 11 -3.24 10.39 -10.87
CA GLU A 11 -3.50 11.27 -11.99
C GLU A 11 -4.77 12.11 -11.75
N ASP A 12 -4.72 13.39 -12.12
CA ASP A 12 -5.81 14.33 -11.89
C ASP A 12 -6.89 14.29 -12.98
N PHE A 13 -6.87 13.28 -13.83
CA PHE A 13 -7.84 13.10 -14.91
C PHE A 13 -8.18 11.62 -15.08
N TYR A 14 -9.29 11.37 -15.78
CA TYR A 14 -9.69 9.99 -16.11
C TYR A 14 -9.12 9.62 -17.49
N PRO A 15 -8.20 8.62 -17.57
CA PRO A 15 -7.71 8.13 -18.85
C PRO A 15 -8.83 7.59 -19.72
N LYS A 16 -8.63 7.61 -21.05
CA LYS A 16 -9.64 7.07 -21.98
C LYS A 16 -9.93 5.59 -21.76
N ALA A 17 -8.94 4.84 -21.28
CA ALA A 17 -9.13 3.42 -20.98
C ALA A 17 -9.93 3.17 -19.70
N PHE A 18 -10.15 4.19 -18.88
CA PHE A 18 -10.89 4.05 -17.63
C PHE A 18 -12.39 4.27 -17.87
N ASP A 19 -13.17 3.24 -17.60
CA ASP A 19 -14.63 3.32 -17.63
C ASP A 19 -15.14 3.64 -16.23
N ARG A 20 -15.61 4.87 -16.03
CA ARG A 20 -16.09 5.36 -14.73
C ARG A 20 -17.31 4.63 -14.21
N GLU A 21 -18.06 3.97 -15.09
CA GLU A 21 -19.27 3.24 -14.72
C GLU A 21 -18.98 1.78 -14.38
N LEU A 22 -17.79 1.27 -14.73
CA LEU A 22 -17.42 -0.11 -14.46
C LEU A 22 -17.19 -0.42 -12.98
N PRO A 23 -16.45 0.42 -12.21
CA PRO A 23 -16.27 0.14 -10.79
C PRO A 23 -17.56 0.30 -9.99
N ASP A 24 -17.81 -0.62 -9.08
CA ASP A 24 -18.94 -0.54 -8.17
C ASP A 24 -18.69 0.48 -7.06
N GLU A 25 -17.43 0.60 -6.64
CA GLU A 25 -17.03 1.52 -5.58
C GLU A 25 -15.57 1.94 -5.76
N ILE A 26 -15.28 3.19 -5.41
CA ILE A 26 -13.91 3.73 -5.43
C ILE A 26 -13.50 4.05 -3.99
N VAL A 27 -12.40 3.45 -3.53
CA VAL A 27 -11.87 3.65 -2.19
C VAL A 27 -10.60 4.50 -2.27
N GLN A 28 -10.53 5.54 -1.44
CA GLN A 28 -9.37 6.41 -1.40
C GLN A 28 -8.35 5.93 -0.37
N VAL A 29 -7.08 5.93 -0.75
CA VAL A 29 -5.94 5.56 0.10
C VAL A 29 -4.87 6.63 -0.05
N ASN A 30 -4.37 7.16 1.06
CA ASN A 30 -3.28 8.13 1.03
C ASN A 30 -1.91 7.46 0.92
N ASP A 31 -0.87 8.25 0.62
CA ASP A 31 0.48 7.73 0.44
C ASP A 31 1.00 7.01 1.67
N ALA A 32 0.79 7.58 2.86
CA ALA A 32 1.27 6.99 4.10
C ALA A 32 0.66 5.60 4.34
N GLU A 33 -0.65 5.46 4.11
CA GLU A 33 -1.35 4.18 4.24
C GLU A 33 -0.84 3.15 3.23
N ALA A 34 -0.62 3.58 1.98
CA ALA A 34 -0.13 2.70 0.93
C ALA A 34 1.30 2.25 1.22
N PHE A 35 2.17 3.15 1.66
CA PHE A 35 3.56 2.82 1.99
C PHE A 35 3.64 1.90 3.20
N GLU A 36 2.86 2.17 4.22
CA GLU A 36 2.80 1.31 5.39
C GLU A 36 2.38 -0.12 5.00
N MET A 37 1.32 -0.25 4.20
CA MET A 37 0.86 -1.56 3.76
C MET A 37 1.89 -2.27 2.90
N THR A 38 2.57 -1.55 2.00
CA THR A 38 3.63 -2.11 1.16
C THR A 38 4.74 -2.70 2.01
N ARG A 39 5.19 -1.97 3.03
CA ARG A 39 6.23 -2.43 3.95
C ARG A 39 5.77 -3.62 4.79
N ARG A 40 4.52 -3.60 5.24
CA ARG A 40 3.93 -4.70 6.03
C ARG A 40 3.76 -5.97 5.21
N LEU A 41 3.36 -5.86 3.94
CA LEU A 41 3.25 -7.02 3.06
C LEU A 41 4.58 -7.73 2.90
N ALA A 42 5.68 -6.98 2.73
CA ALA A 42 7.01 -7.56 2.66
C ALA A 42 7.41 -8.21 3.98
N ALA A 43 7.14 -7.53 5.09
CA ALA A 43 7.56 -7.96 6.41
C ALA A 43 6.75 -9.12 6.98
N GLU A 44 5.43 -9.10 6.78
CA GLU A 44 4.51 -10.03 7.43
C GLU A 44 4.10 -11.18 6.52
N GLU A 45 4.02 -10.94 5.21
CA GLU A 45 3.53 -11.93 4.24
C GLU A 45 4.60 -12.39 3.25
N GLY A 46 5.79 -11.79 3.31
CA GLY A 46 6.86 -12.12 2.37
C GLY A 46 6.61 -11.68 0.94
N LEU A 47 5.70 -10.71 0.73
CA LEU A 47 5.35 -10.22 -0.60
C LEU A 47 6.08 -8.91 -0.88
N LEU A 48 7.06 -8.95 -1.77
CA LEU A 48 7.81 -7.77 -2.19
C LEU A 48 7.13 -7.16 -3.42
N VAL A 49 6.32 -6.14 -3.20
CA VAL A 49 5.47 -5.51 -4.23
C VAL A 49 5.65 -4.00 -4.24
N GLY A 50 5.12 -3.32 -5.25
CA GLY A 50 5.21 -1.88 -5.38
C GLY A 50 4.18 -1.12 -4.54
N GLY A 51 4.33 0.21 -4.48
CA GLY A 51 3.45 1.08 -3.70
C GLY A 51 1.99 1.06 -4.13
N SER A 52 1.73 0.88 -5.43
CA SER A 52 0.36 0.75 -5.95
C SER A 52 -0.34 -0.48 -5.39
N TYR A 53 0.41 -1.48 -4.97
CA TYR A 53 -0.15 -2.68 -4.36
C TYR A 53 -0.46 -2.52 -2.90
N GLY A 54 0.40 -1.83 -2.18
CA GLY A 54 0.08 -1.41 -0.83
C GLY A 54 -1.23 -0.63 -0.83
N MET A 55 -1.42 0.22 -1.83
CA MET A 55 -2.66 0.94 -2.05
C MET A 55 -3.84 -0.01 -2.29
N ALA A 56 -3.69 -0.97 -3.20
CA ALA A 56 -4.74 -1.92 -3.55
C ALA A 56 -5.15 -2.78 -2.35
N VAL A 57 -4.18 -3.28 -1.59
CA VAL A 57 -4.45 -4.10 -0.41
C VAL A 57 -5.11 -3.26 0.69
N MET A 58 -4.63 -2.03 0.92
CA MET A 58 -5.24 -1.14 1.91
C MET A 58 -6.69 -0.83 1.54
N ALA A 59 -6.96 -0.56 0.26
CA ALA A 59 -8.31 -0.32 -0.23
C ALA A 59 -9.21 -1.55 -0.01
N ALA A 60 -8.68 -2.74 -0.29
CA ALA A 60 -9.44 -3.99 -0.06
C ALA A 60 -9.77 -4.19 1.41
N LEU A 61 -8.82 -3.89 2.31
CA LEU A 61 -9.06 -4.00 3.76
C LEU A 61 -10.07 -2.97 4.25
N LYS A 62 -10.02 -1.74 3.75
CA LYS A 62 -11.02 -0.71 4.06
C LYS A 62 -12.41 -1.14 3.63
N TYR A 63 -12.53 -1.64 2.41
CA TYR A 63 -13.79 -2.15 1.86
C TYR A 63 -14.34 -3.29 2.71
N ALA A 64 -13.49 -4.27 3.02
CA ALA A 64 -13.90 -5.42 3.82
C ALA A 64 -14.40 -5.00 5.20
N ARG A 65 -13.74 -4.01 5.80
CA ARG A 65 -14.12 -3.50 7.13
C ARG A 65 -15.43 -2.73 7.08
N GLU A 66 -15.61 -1.87 6.08
CA GLU A 66 -16.84 -1.08 5.91
C GLU A 66 -18.08 -1.95 5.64
N HIS A 67 -17.90 -3.06 4.95
CA HIS A 67 -18.99 -3.96 4.55
C HIS A 67 -19.10 -5.20 5.43
N ASP A 68 -18.34 -5.26 6.53
CA ASP A 68 -18.36 -6.38 7.48
C ASP A 68 -18.22 -7.75 6.79
N LEU A 69 -17.29 -7.83 5.82
CA LEU A 69 -17.05 -9.07 5.10
C LEU A 69 -16.51 -10.14 6.04
N ASP A 70 -16.98 -11.37 5.86
CA ASP A 70 -16.60 -12.50 6.69
C ASP A 70 -15.87 -13.60 5.92
N GLU A 71 -15.63 -14.73 6.57
CA GLU A 71 -14.91 -15.86 6.00
C GLU A 71 -15.60 -16.53 4.80
N ASN A 72 -16.88 -16.22 4.56
CA ASN A 72 -17.64 -16.76 3.43
C ASN A 72 -17.47 -15.92 2.15
N GLN A 73 -16.72 -14.83 2.22
CA GLN A 73 -16.54 -13.91 1.11
C GLN A 73 -15.09 -13.88 0.68
N LEU A 74 -14.87 -13.81 -0.64
CA LEU A 74 -13.54 -13.77 -1.22
C LEU A 74 -13.23 -12.37 -1.75
N VAL A 75 -12.10 -11.81 -1.34
CA VAL A 75 -11.58 -10.54 -1.86
C VAL A 75 -10.28 -10.83 -2.60
N VAL A 76 -10.21 -10.38 -3.86
CA VAL A 76 -9.02 -10.55 -4.69
C VAL A 76 -8.40 -9.20 -4.98
N ALA A 77 -7.11 -9.05 -4.68
CA ALA A 77 -6.35 -7.84 -5.00
C ALA A 77 -5.32 -8.17 -6.08
N LEU A 78 -5.30 -7.35 -7.14
CA LEU A 78 -4.32 -7.51 -8.21
C LEU A 78 -3.03 -6.79 -7.85
N LEU A 79 -1.90 -7.51 -7.90
CA LEU A 79 -0.59 -7.00 -7.50
C LEU A 79 0.40 -7.11 -8.68
N PRO A 80 0.38 -6.14 -9.65
CA PRO A 80 1.07 -6.32 -10.94
C PRO A 80 2.59 -6.13 -10.97
N ASP A 81 3.22 -5.34 -10.07
CA ASP A 81 4.66 -5.12 -10.14
C ASP A 81 5.43 -5.56 -8.87
N SER A 82 6.75 -5.67 -9.00
CA SER A 82 7.61 -6.08 -7.89
C SER A 82 8.13 -4.89 -7.10
N GLY A 83 8.25 -5.05 -5.79
CA GLY A 83 8.87 -4.07 -4.90
C GLY A 83 10.38 -3.89 -5.14
N ARG A 84 11.00 -4.76 -5.92
CA ARG A 84 12.44 -4.65 -6.23
C ARG A 84 12.79 -3.32 -6.90
N SER A 85 11.87 -2.76 -7.69
CA SER A 85 12.06 -1.47 -8.34
C SER A 85 11.95 -0.28 -7.36
N TYR A 86 11.56 -0.52 -6.12
CA TYR A 86 11.27 0.53 -5.13
C TYR A 86 12.16 0.43 -3.89
N MET A 87 13.25 -0.35 -3.95
CA MET A 87 14.13 -0.58 -2.80
C MET A 87 14.79 0.68 -2.27
N GLU A 88 15.05 1.66 -3.12
CA GLU A 88 15.70 2.92 -2.74
C GLU A 88 14.72 3.96 -2.19
N LYS A 89 13.44 3.70 -2.25
CA LYS A 89 12.38 4.61 -1.82
C LYS A 89 11.57 4.01 -0.68
N ILE A 90 10.47 3.35 -0.97
CA ILE A 90 9.52 2.84 0.04
C ILE A 90 10.19 1.95 1.07
N PHE A 91 11.15 1.13 0.65
CA PHE A 91 11.85 0.20 1.54
C PHE A 91 13.12 0.80 2.18
N ASN A 92 13.43 2.06 1.88
CA ASN A 92 14.56 2.78 2.47
C ASN A 92 14.06 3.72 3.55
N ASP A 93 14.44 3.44 4.79
CA ASP A 93 13.99 4.21 5.96
C ASP A 93 14.40 5.69 5.87
N ASP A 94 15.61 5.97 5.38
CA ASP A 94 16.10 7.34 5.25
C ASP A 94 15.30 8.12 4.21
N TRP A 95 14.99 7.50 3.08
CA TRP A 95 14.12 8.11 2.08
C TRP A 95 12.73 8.40 2.65
N MET A 96 12.18 7.46 3.39
CA MET A 96 10.86 7.60 4.00
C MET A 96 10.83 8.78 4.99
N ARG A 97 11.84 8.89 5.84
CA ARG A 97 11.95 10.00 6.80
C ARG A 97 12.13 11.34 6.10
N ALA A 98 12.96 11.39 5.07
CA ALA A 98 13.22 12.62 4.30
C ALA A 98 11.98 13.11 3.55
N ASN A 99 11.04 12.23 3.25
CA ASN A 99 9.81 12.55 2.50
C ASN A 99 8.57 12.66 3.41
N GLY A 100 8.74 12.74 4.72
CA GLY A 100 7.65 12.98 5.66
C GLY A 100 6.93 11.74 6.16
N PHE A 101 7.51 10.56 6.00
CA PHE A 101 6.93 9.29 6.40
C PHE A 101 7.63 8.63 7.59
N ALA A 102 8.21 9.44 8.49
CA ALA A 102 8.88 8.92 9.69
C ALA A 102 7.95 8.07 10.55
N ASP A 103 6.69 8.45 10.67
CA ASP A 103 5.70 7.69 11.45
C ASP A 103 5.48 6.30 10.87
N VAL A 104 5.48 6.18 9.53
CA VAL A 104 5.35 4.88 8.85
C VAL A 104 6.54 3.99 9.18
N VAL A 105 7.76 4.56 9.17
CA VAL A 105 8.97 3.81 9.53
C VAL A 105 8.85 3.25 10.94
N GLU A 106 8.43 4.07 11.90
CA GLU A 106 8.25 3.63 13.29
C GLU A 106 7.23 2.50 13.41
N ARG A 107 6.08 2.65 12.76
CA ARG A 107 5.02 1.63 12.80
C ARG A 107 5.39 0.33 12.10
N THR A 108 6.30 0.37 11.13
CA THR A 108 6.70 -0.81 10.35
C THR A 108 8.08 -1.36 10.75
N SER A 109 8.74 -0.76 11.71
CA SER A 109 9.99 -1.30 12.24
C SER A 109 9.73 -2.60 12.97
N LYS A 110 10.51 -3.63 12.62
CA LYS A 110 10.39 -4.92 13.29
C LYS A 110 11.14 -4.90 14.61
N PRO A 111 10.58 -5.48 15.68
CA PRO A 111 11.36 -5.74 16.87
C PRO A 111 12.55 -6.66 16.54
N SER A 112 13.61 -6.56 17.30
CA SER A 112 14.74 -7.48 17.15
C SER A 112 14.28 -8.91 17.46
N LEU A 113 15.08 -9.90 17.04
CA LEU A 113 14.78 -11.28 17.37
C LEU A 113 14.68 -11.48 18.88
N ALA A 114 15.53 -10.80 19.65
CA ALA A 114 15.48 -10.85 21.10
C ALA A 114 14.14 -10.35 21.65
N GLU A 115 13.65 -9.23 21.14
CA GLU A 115 12.35 -8.67 21.55
C GLU A 115 11.19 -9.54 21.17
N ARG A 116 11.31 -10.31 20.06
CA ARG A 116 10.24 -11.19 19.60
C ARG A 116 10.15 -12.49 20.38
N TYR A 117 11.30 -13.05 20.81
CA TYR A 117 11.37 -14.42 21.31
C TYR A 117 11.93 -14.54 22.72
N LEU A 118 12.40 -13.43 23.29
CA LEU A 118 12.85 -13.36 24.64
C LEU A 118 12.03 -12.38 25.45
#